data_a83dd002295d5d8ec73da4066e2052cb
#
_entry.id   a83dd002295d5d8ec73da4066e2052cb
#
_cell.length_a   1.000
_cell.length_b   1.000
_cell.length_c   1.000
_cell.angle_alpha   90.00
_cell.angle_beta   90.00
_cell.angle_gamma   90.00
#
_symmetry.space_group_name_H-M   'P 1'
#
loop_
_entity.id
_entity.type
_entity.pdbx_description
1 polymer ?
#
loop_
_entity_poly.entity_id
_entity_poly.type
_entity_poly.pdbx_seq_one_letter_code
_entity_poly.pdbx_strand_id
1 'polypeptide(L)'
;MGQGLGYAVANRGGCHLNGGYLVIVEGLGLNTDSQTPKAKADFTMMFQDLMEMISASGQCLFTSYAFFPAFLLTKPNGIITRAVNWAIPHIGWALRFLNKFPRVMALHLPVFHHTKMFVYAIGMKMNFGKYMQIGERGYDLERYVNCKFGISAKNDKLPKRLTDVPQDPKDPTTRVPLEAMKKIYYQARGWDPNGIPTEKTLKRLKIL
;
A
#
# COMPACT_ATOMS: atom_id res chain seq x y z
N MET A 1 -5.94 -7.44 -8.70
CA MET A 1 -6.73 -6.19 -8.53
C MET A 1 -6.00 -5.12 -7.74
N GLY A 2 -5.33 -5.46 -6.64
CA GLY A 2 -4.61 -4.48 -5.82
C GLY A 2 -3.48 -3.78 -6.57
N GLN A 3 -2.67 -4.51 -7.32
CA GLN A 3 -1.63 -3.91 -8.17
C GLN A 3 -2.24 -2.95 -9.21
N GLY A 4 -3.43 -3.28 -9.76
CA GLY A 4 -4.15 -2.39 -10.66
C GLY A 4 -4.53 -1.06 -9.99
N LEU A 5 -5.11 -1.11 -8.78
CA LEU A 5 -5.36 0.10 -8.00
C LEU A 5 -4.07 0.90 -7.78
N GLY A 6 -3.00 0.20 -7.37
CA GLY A 6 -1.70 0.82 -7.15
C GLY A 6 -1.19 1.58 -8.37
N TYR A 7 -1.30 1.00 -9.58
CA TYR A 7 -0.94 1.69 -10.82
C TYR A 7 -1.79 2.93 -11.10
N ALA A 8 -3.09 2.87 -10.80
CA ALA A 8 -3.99 3.99 -11.06
C ALA A 8 -3.71 5.20 -10.19
N VAL A 9 -3.37 4.98 -8.91
CA VAL A 9 -3.21 6.04 -7.90
C VAL A 9 -1.76 6.38 -7.56
N ALA A 10 -0.78 5.77 -8.24
CA ALA A 10 0.63 6.04 -7.99
C ALA A 10 1.01 7.47 -8.37
N ASN A 11 1.72 8.15 -7.49
CA ASN A 11 2.13 9.55 -7.68
C ASN A 11 3.06 9.77 -8.88
N ARG A 12 3.77 8.72 -9.31
CA ARG A 12 4.69 8.72 -10.45
C ARG A 12 4.07 8.18 -11.74
N GLY A 13 2.74 8.00 -11.77
CA GLY A 13 2.05 7.28 -12.83
C GLY A 13 2.21 5.77 -12.69
N GLY A 14 2.00 4.95 -13.72
CA GLY A 14 1.96 3.49 -13.69
C GLY A 14 3.23 2.77 -13.18
N CYS A 15 3.81 3.25 -12.10
CA CYS A 15 5.00 2.68 -11.46
C CYS A 15 4.63 1.54 -10.51
N HIS A 16 5.16 0.33 -10.75
CA HIS A 16 4.88 -0.82 -9.90
C HIS A 16 5.44 -0.67 -8.48
N LEU A 17 6.54 0.02 -8.29
CA LEU A 17 7.17 0.25 -6.98
C LEU A 17 6.39 1.29 -6.17
N ASN A 18 6.19 2.49 -6.70
CA ASN A 18 5.40 3.54 -6.05
C ASN A 18 3.91 3.16 -5.96
N GLY A 19 3.44 2.27 -6.83
CA GLY A 19 2.10 1.66 -6.73
C GLY A 19 1.93 0.68 -5.57
N GLY A 20 2.97 0.44 -4.76
CA GLY A 20 2.92 -0.42 -3.58
C GLY A 20 3.42 -1.84 -3.83
N TYR A 21 3.80 -2.20 -5.05
CA TYR A 21 4.37 -3.51 -5.42
C TYR A 21 3.55 -4.72 -4.93
N LEU A 22 2.22 -4.60 -5.03
CA LEU A 22 1.28 -5.60 -4.49
C LEU A 22 1.36 -6.97 -5.17
N VAL A 23 2.06 -7.09 -6.28
CA VAL A 23 2.33 -8.38 -6.90
C VAL A 23 2.98 -9.38 -5.93
N ILE A 24 3.76 -8.89 -4.95
CA ILE A 24 4.33 -9.74 -3.89
C ILE A 24 3.22 -10.41 -3.07
N VAL A 25 2.19 -9.63 -2.71
CA VAL A 25 1.07 -10.10 -1.88
C VAL A 25 0.13 -10.96 -2.72
N GLU A 26 -0.05 -10.62 -3.99
CA GLU A 26 -1.04 -11.25 -4.88
C GLU A 26 -0.52 -12.48 -5.62
N GLY A 27 0.80 -12.72 -5.67
CA GLY A 27 1.28 -13.82 -6.50
C GLY A 27 2.68 -14.34 -6.20
N LEU A 28 3.54 -13.57 -5.55
CA LEU A 28 4.94 -13.98 -5.32
C LEU A 28 5.24 -14.40 -3.88
N GLY A 29 4.37 -14.09 -2.93
CA GLY A 29 4.60 -14.38 -1.52
C GLY A 29 3.35 -14.92 -0.83
N LEU A 30 2.44 -14.04 -0.46
CA LEU A 30 1.24 -14.42 0.29
C LEU A 30 0.20 -15.17 -0.55
N ASN A 31 0.28 -15.10 -1.88
CA ASN A 31 -0.69 -15.74 -2.78
C ASN A 31 -2.17 -15.45 -2.40
N THR A 32 -2.45 -14.19 -2.04
CA THR A 32 -3.82 -13.75 -1.79
C THR A 32 -4.59 -13.73 -3.10
N ASP A 33 -5.90 -14.00 -3.05
CA ASP A 33 -6.73 -13.94 -4.24
C ASP A 33 -6.59 -12.59 -4.96
N SER A 34 -6.01 -12.64 -6.15
CA SER A 34 -5.77 -11.47 -6.99
C SER A 34 -7.03 -10.91 -7.64
N GLN A 35 -8.10 -11.72 -7.70
CA GLN A 35 -9.36 -11.38 -8.35
C GLN A 35 -10.39 -10.77 -7.40
N THR A 36 -10.11 -10.65 -6.10
CA THR A 36 -10.98 -9.97 -5.15
C THR A 36 -10.54 -8.53 -4.87
N PRO A 37 -11.47 -7.55 -4.82
CA PRO A 37 -11.14 -6.19 -4.37
C PRO A 37 -11.07 -6.05 -2.84
N LYS A 38 -11.46 -7.08 -2.08
CA LYS A 38 -11.52 -7.04 -0.61
C LYS A 38 -10.15 -6.76 -0.01
N ALA A 39 -10.08 -5.80 0.90
CA ALA A 39 -8.87 -5.32 1.59
C ALA A 39 -7.77 -4.74 0.68
N LYS A 40 -7.94 -4.74 -0.66
CA LYS A 40 -6.88 -4.32 -1.58
C LYS A 40 -6.55 -2.82 -1.45
N ALA A 41 -7.53 -1.97 -1.17
CA ALA A 41 -7.28 -0.55 -0.95
C ALA A 41 -6.41 -0.31 0.29
N ASP A 42 -6.68 -1.00 1.37
CA ASP A 42 -5.93 -0.88 2.62
C ASP A 42 -4.50 -1.43 2.47
N PHE A 43 -4.34 -2.54 1.75
CA PHE A 43 -3.02 -3.08 1.40
C PHE A 43 -2.25 -2.15 0.48
N THR A 44 -2.89 -1.59 -0.55
CA THR A 44 -2.24 -0.64 -1.46
C THR A 44 -1.67 0.54 -0.68
N MET A 45 -2.47 1.14 0.21
CA MET A 45 -2.01 2.23 1.06
C MET A 45 -0.80 1.83 1.92
N MET A 46 -0.91 0.72 2.64
CA MET A 46 0.16 0.25 3.53
C MET A 46 1.47 -0.01 2.78
N PHE A 47 1.39 -0.67 1.62
CA PHE A 47 2.59 -0.97 0.83
C PHE A 47 3.17 0.26 0.15
N GLN A 48 2.35 1.23 -0.26
CA GLN A 48 2.84 2.50 -0.78
C GLN A 48 3.63 3.26 0.29
N ASP A 49 3.11 3.33 1.52
CA ASP A 49 3.80 3.98 2.63
C ASP A 49 5.12 3.26 2.96
N LEU A 50 5.11 1.93 2.90
CA LEU A 50 6.30 1.13 3.09
C LEU A 50 7.36 1.41 2.00
N MET A 51 6.96 1.36 0.74
CA MET A 51 7.85 1.59 -0.39
C MET A 51 8.38 3.03 -0.41
N GLU A 52 7.54 4.00 -0.05
CA GLU A 52 7.95 5.40 0.06
C GLU A 52 8.99 5.60 1.16
N MET A 53 8.81 4.97 2.32
CA MET A 53 9.81 5.07 3.39
C MET A 53 11.13 4.38 3.02
N ILE A 54 11.10 3.23 2.35
CA ILE A 54 12.31 2.58 1.84
C ILE A 54 13.03 3.52 0.86
N SER A 55 12.30 4.13 -0.07
CA SER A 55 12.83 5.08 -1.04
C SER A 55 13.45 6.30 -0.35
N ALA A 56 12.72 6.92 0.57
CA ALA A 56 13.16 8.10 1.31
C ALA A 56 14.40 7.84 2.18
N SER A 57 14.60 6.59 2.60
CA SER A 57 15.78 6.18 3.37
C SER A 57 17.02 5.89 2.52
N GLY A 58 16.92 6.04 1.20
CA GLY A 58 18.01 5.72 0.27
C GLY A 58 18.27 4.22 0.09
N GLN A 59 17.37 3.37 0.56
CA GLN A 59 17.50 1.92 0.43
C GLN A 59 16.94 1.44 -0.91
N CYS A 60 17.42 0.30 -1.37
CA CYS A 60 16.87 -0.35 -2.55
C CYS A 60 15.45 -0.85 -2.27
N LEU A 61 14.49 -0.52 -3.14
CA LEU A 61 13.08 -0.93 -2.99
C LEU A 61 12.90 -2.46 -2.96
N PHE A 62 13.78 -3.22 -3.58
CA PHE A 62 13.77 -4.69 -3.50
C PHE A 62 14.08 -5.23 -2.11
N THR A 63 14.63 -4.44 -1.19
CA THR A 63 14.77 -4.86 0.20
C THR A 63 13.43 -5.05 0.90
N SER A 64 12.32 -4.61 0.30
CA SER A 64 10.96 -4.87 0.78
C SER A 64 10.64 -6.37 0.95
N TYR A 65 11.30 -7.26 0.21
CA TYR A 65 11.17 -8.70 0.44
C TYR A 65 11.55 -9.13 1.85
N ALA A 66 12.48 -8.41 2.50
CA ALA A 66 12.89 -8.70 3.88
C ALA A 66 11.82 -8.38 4.93
N PHE A 67 10.70 -7.75 4.56
CA PHE A 67 9.57 -7.55 5.46
C PHE A 67 8.73 -8.82 5.65
N PHE A 68 8.85 -9.77 4.76
CA PHE A 68 8.13 -11.03 4.86
C PHE A 68 8.96 -12.07 5.59
N PRO A 69 8.41 -12.78 6.57
CA PRO A 69 9.05 -13.95 7.14
C PRO A 69 9.38 -14.95 6.03
N ALA A 70 10.61 -15.48 6.04
CA ALA A 70 11.09 -16.39 4.99
C ALA A 70 10.15 -17.56 4.71
N PHE A 71 9.46 -18.08 5.74
CA PHE A 71 8.55 -19.21 5.56
C PHE A 71 7.32 -18.88 4.70
N LEU A 72 6.87 -17.61 4.68
CA LEU A 72 5.77 -17.20 3.80
C LEU A 72 6.19 -17.23 2.32
N LEU A 73 7.46 -16.93 2.03
CA LEU A 73 8.00 -16.93 0.68
C LEU A 73 8.40 -18.33 0.23
N THR A 74 8.94 -19.17 1.14
CA THR A 74 9.47 -20.51 0.81
C THR A 74 8.44 -21.62 0.91
N LYS A 75 7.34 -21.41 1.64
CA LYS A 75 6.26 -22.39 1.86
C LYS A 75 4.89 -21.80 1.55
N PRO A 76 4.61 -21.40 0.29
CA PRO A 76 3.36 -20.72 -0.08
C PRO A 76 2.10 -21.57 0.20
N ASN A 77 2.21 -22.88 0.17
CA ASN A 77 1.13 -23.83 0.44
C ASN A 77 1.14 -24.36 1.89
N GLY A 78 2.01 -23.83 2.76
CA GLY A 78 2.06 -24.21 4.17
C GLY A 78 0.78 -23.84 4.92
N ILE A 79 0.45 -24.57 5.97
CA ILE A 79 -0.78 -24.36 6.78
C ILE A 79 -0.86 -22.92 7.27
N ILE A 80 0.24 -22.36 7.76
CA ILE A 80 0.28 -20.97 8.29
C ILE A 80 0.05 -19.98 7.14
N THR A 81 0.71 -20.18 5.98
CA THR A 81 0.55 -19.29 4.82
C THR A 81 -0.89 -19.33 4.30
N ARG A 82 -1.51 -20.50 4.25
CA ARG A 82 -2.92 -20.65 3.88
C ARG A 82 -3.86 -19.96 4.86
N ALA A 83 -3.61 -20.09 6.17
CA ALA A 83 -4.39 -19.40 7.20
C ALA A 83 -4.25 -17.87 7.09
N VAL A 84 -3.05 -17.37 6.85
CA VAL A 84 -2.79 -15.93 6.61
C VAL A 84 -3.54 -15.46 5.36
N ASN A 85 -3.44 -16.18 4.24
CA ASN A 85 -4.12 -15.84 2.99
C ASN A 85 -5.65 -15.81 3.15
N TRP A 86 -6.20 -16.75 3.91
CA TRP A 86 -7.63 -16.76 4.24
C TRP A 86 -8.02 -15.57 5.11
N ALA A 87 -7.22 -15.22 6.11
CA ALA A 87 -7.53 -14.14 7.05
C ALA A 87 -7.46 -12.75 6.39
N ILE A 88 -6.53 -12.53 5.46
CA ILE A 88 -6.25 -11.22 4.87
C ILE A 88 -7.50 -10.48 4.35
N PRO A 89 -8.37 -11.07 3.51
CA PRO A 89 -9.56 -10.38 3.03
C PRO A 89 -10.56 -10.01 4.13
N HIS A 90 -10.49 -10.71 5.27
CA HIS A 90 -11.41 -10.53 6.41
C HIS A 90 -10.90 -9.50 7.42
N ILE A 91 -9.59 -9.22 7.43
CA ILE A 91 -8.96 -8.28 8.37
C ILE A 91 -8.69 -6.89 7.77
N GLY A 92 -9.25 -6.58 6.61
CA GLY A 92 -9.07 -5.25 5.96
C GLY A 92 -9.41 -4.08 6.89
N TRP A 93 -10.42 -4.25 7.75
CA TRP A 93 -10.75 -3.27 8.78
C TRP A 93 -9.61 -3.06 9.80
N ALA A 94 -8.91 -4.12 10.18
CA ALA A 94 -7.77 -4.02 11.09
C ALA A 94 -6.60 -3.31 10.43
N LEU A 95 -6.33 -3.58 9.15
CA LEU A 95 -5.33 -2.85 8.36
C LEU A 95 -5.66 -1.37 8.27
N ARG A 96 -6.94 -1.04 8.05
CA ARG A 96 -7.41 0.35 8.04
C ARG A 96 -7.23 1.03 9.39
N PHE A 97 -7.53 0.32 10.48
CA PHE A 97 -7.29 0.80 11.83
C PHE A 97 -5.79 1.06 12.06
N LEU A 98 -4.93 0.13 11.70
CA LEU A 98 -3.49 0.25 11.82
C LEU A 98 -2.94 1.41 10.97
N ASN A 99 -3.41 1.56 9.75
CA ASN A 99 -3.06 2.69 8.88
C ASN A 99 -3.47 4.04 9.50
N LYS A 100 -4.63 4.09 10.14
CA LYS A 100 -5.14 5.32 10.78
C LYS A 100 -4.41 5.67 12.09
N PHE A 101 -3.92 4.66 12.79
CA PHE A 101 -3.24 4.80 14.09
C PHE A 101 -1.87 4.12 14.08
N PRO A 102 -0.92 4.57 13.25
CA PRO A 102 0.38 3.91 13.10
C PRO A 102 1.21 3.91 14.40
N ARG A 103 0.89 4.78 15.36
CA ARG A 103 1.54 4.79 16.69
C ARG A 103 1.22 3.53 17.50
N VAL A 104 0.10 2.88 17.25
CA VAL A 104 -0.27 1.60 17.90
C VAL A 104 0.64 0.47 17.40
N MET A 105 1.23 0.61 16.23
CA MET A 105 2.25 -0.30 15.72
C MET A 105 3.65 -0.07 16.34
N ALA A 106 3.72 0.41 17.56
CA ALA A 106 4.99 0.50 18.32
C ALA A 106 5.63 -0.87 18.59
N LEU A 107 5.06 -1.94 18.03
CA LEU A 107 5.58 -3.29 18.13
C LEU A 107 6.98 -3.37 17.53
N HIS A 108 7.94 -3.69 18.36
CA HIS A 108 9.26 -4.13 17.96
C HIS A 108 9.12 -5.55 17.37
N LEU A 109 8.56 -5.62 16.16
CA LEU A 109 8.54 -6.88 15.44
C LEU A 109 10.00 -7.18 15.04
N PRO A 110 10.60 -8.27 15.54
CA PRO A 110 12.01 -8.59 15.26
C PRO A 110 12.29 -8.84 13.78
N VAL A 111 11.24 -8.89 12.97
CA VAL A 111 11.26 -9.10 11.53
C VAL A 111 11.69 -7.84 10.75
N PHE A 112 11.62 -6.64 11.37
CA PHE A 112 11.90 -5.39 10.66
C PHE A 112 13.33 -4.92 10.88
N HIS A 113 14.26 -5.49 10.13
CA HIS A 113 15.67 -5.09 10.16
C HIS A 113 15.88 -3.62 9.75
N HIS A 114 15.05 -3.09 8.87
CA HIS A 114 15.12 -1.71 8.39
C HIS A 114 15.06 -0.67 9.53
N THR A 115 14.21 -0.89 10.54
CA THR A 115 14.11 0.04 11.67
C THR A 115 15.38 0.06 12.52
N LYS A 116 16.05 -1.09 12.67
CA LYS A 116 17.34 -1.19 13.40
C LYS A 116 18.46 -0.47 12.66
N MET A 117 18.46 -0.51 11.32
CA MET A 117 19.47 0.18 10.52
C MET A 117 19.49 1.68 10.80
N PHE A 118 18.31 2.33 10.99
CA PHE A 118 18.23 3.74 11.37
C PHE A 118 18.89 4.02 12.73
N VAL A 119 18.68 3.11 13.70
CA VAL A 119 19.31 3.26 15.02
C VAL A 119 20.84 3.20 14.90
N TYR A 120 21.35 2.23 14.15
CA TYR A 120 22.80 2.03 14.01
C TYR A 120 23.46 3.09 13.11
N ALA A 121 22.79 3.52 12.03
CA ALA A 121 23.39 4.45 11.07
C ALA A 121 23.37 5.91 11.55
N ILE A 122 22.30 6.35 12.20
CA ILE A 122 22.10 7.77 12.53
C ILE A 122 21.62 8.01 13.97
N GLY A 123 21.62 7.00 14.83
CA GLY A 123 21.17 7.12 16.23
C GLY A 123 19.67 7.40 16.42
N MET A 124 18.87 7.38 15.34
CA MET A 124 17.44 7.69 15.40
C MET A 124 16.66 6.51 15.94
N LYS A 125 16.02 6.65 17.10
CA LYS A 125 15.09 5.64 17.61
C LYS A 125 13.91 5.50 16.64
N MET A 126 13.78 4.34 16.03
CA MET A 126 12.77 4.01 15.03
C MET A 126 11.99 2.78 15.46
N ASN A 127 10.66 2.86 15.40
CA ASN A 127 9.78 1.69 15.44
C ASN A 127 9.00 1.59 14.13
N PHE A 128 8.29 0.48 13.92
CA PHE A 128 7.56 0.26 12.68
C PHE A 128 6.48 1.31 12.42
N GLY A 129 5.73 1.73 13.45
CA GLY A 129 4.70 2.75 13.30
C GLY A 129 5.27 4.11 12.87
N LYS A 130 6.41 4.52 13.44
CA LYS A 130 7.10 5.75 13.02
C LYS A 130 7.64 5.62 11.59
N TYR A 131 8.15 4.43 11.22
CA TYR A 131 8.62 4.13 9.88
C TYR A 131 7.51 4.31 8.85
N MET A 132 6.33 3.71 9.08
CA MET A 132 5.16 3.83 8.24
C MET A 132 4.63 5.27 8.16
N GLN A 133 4.62 6.01 9.28
CA GLN A 133 4.17 7.40 9.32
C GLN A 133 5.05 8.34 8.49
N ILE A 134 6.35 8.08 8.43
CA ILE A 134 7.26 8.86 7.57
C ILE A 134 6.95 8.57 6.09
N GLY A 135 6.73 7.31 5.74
CA GLY A 135 6.33 6.93 4.39
C GLY A 135 4.99 7.54 3.98
N GLU A 136 3.98 7.47 4.85
CA GLU A 136 2.70 8.14 4.62
C GLU A 136 2.89 9.64 4.34
N ARG A 137 3.70 10.31 5.15
CA ARG A 137 3.99 11.75 4.94
C ARG A 137 4.63 12.01 3.58
N GLY A 138 5.62 11.22 3.19
CA GLY A 138 6.29 11.35 1.89
C GLY A 138 5.30 11.18 0.75
N TYR A 139 4.52 10.11 0.79
CA TYR A 139 3.54 9.79 -0.23
C TYR A 139 2.45 10.88 -0.37
N ASP A 140 1.90 11.35 0.74
CA ASP A 140 0.89 12.42 0.75
C ASP A 140 1.47 13.79 0.35
N LEU A 141 2.74 14.06 0.65
CA LEU A 141 3.45 15.25 0.17
C LEU A 141 3.61 15.23 -1.35
N GLU A 142 4.06 14.11 -1.93
CA GLU A 142 4.13 13.93 -3.40
C GLU A 142 2.75 14.15 -4.04
N ARG A 143 1.70 13.54 -3.47
CA ARG A 143 0.33 13.72 -3.96
C ARG A 143 -0.11 15.18 -3.89
N TYR A 144 0.13 15.83 -2.77
CA TYR A 144 -0.22 17.25 -2.59
C TYR A 144 0.47 18.15 -3.62
N VAL A 145 1.76 17.94 -3.85
CA VAL A 145 2.52 18.66 -4.88
C VAL A 145 1.93 18.40 -6.26
N ASN A 146 1.67 17.14 -6.63
CA ASN A 146 1.06 16.77 -7.90
C ASN A 146 -0.31 17.45 -8.09
N CYS A 147 -1.13 17.54 -7.03
CA CYS A 147 -2.42 18.25 -7.09
C CYS A 147 -2.26 19.74 -7.36
N LYS A 148 -1.19 20.39 -6.86
CA LYS A 148 -0.88 21.80 -7.21
C LYS A 148 -0.55 21.97 -8.69
N PHE A 149 -0.05 20.93 -9.35
CA PHE A 149 0.17 20.90 -10.80
C PHE A 149 -1.03 20.36 -11.60
N GLY A 150 -2.20 20.22 -10.98
CA GLY A 150 -3.46 19.89 -11.66
C GLY A 150 -3.81 18.39 -11.71
N ILE A 151 -3.02 17.52 -11.07
CA ILE A 151 -3.37 16.10 -10.95
C ILE A 151 -4.56 15.93 -10.01
N SER A 152 -5.49 15.06 -10.37
CA SER A 152 -6.69 14.78 -9.59
C SER A 152 -7.19 13.36 -9.86
N ALA A 153 -8.32 12.97 -9.27
CA ALA A 153 -8.99 11.69 -9.51
C ALA A 153 -9.24 11.37 -11.00
N LYS A 154 -9.30 12.40 -11.87
CA LYS A 154 -9.44 12.24 -13.33
C LYS A 154 -8.21 11.58 -13.97
N ASN A 155 -7.05 11.70 -13.33
CA ASN A 155 -5.79 11.12 -13.78
C ASN A 155 -5.59 9.71 -13.22
N ASP A 156 -6.27 9.36 -12.12
CA ASP A 156 -6.21 8.06 -11.47
C ASP A 156 -7.07 7.04 -12.23
N LYS A 157 -6.51 6.49 -13.31
CA LYS A 157 -7.21 5.61 -14.25
C LYS A 157 -6.33 4.45 -14.72
N LEU A 158 -6.98 3.41 -15.20
CA LEU A 158 -6.36 2.27 -15.85
C LEU A 158 -6.73 2.23 -17.33
N PRO A 159 -5.95 1.52 -18.16
CA PRO A 159 -6.37 1.17 -19.52
C PRO A 159 -7.73 0.44 -19.51
N LYS A 160 -8.60 0.77 -20.44
CA LYS A 160 -9.96 0.18 -20.55
C LYS A 160 -9.96 -1.35 -20.57
N ARG A 161 -8.93 -1.97 -21.13
CA ARG A 161 -8.79 -3.44 -21.13
C ARG A 161 -8.78 -4.07 -19.73
N LEU A 162 -8.45 -3.31 -18.67
CA LEU A 162 -8.45 -3.81 -17.28
C LEU A 162 -9.75 -3.52 -16.54
N THR A 163 -10.46 -2.47 -16.94
CA THR A 163 -11.73 -2.07 -16.30
C THR A 163 -12.95 -2.60 -17.02
N ASP A 164 -12.88 -2.75 -18.34
CA ASP A 164 -14.03 -3.08 -19.18
C ASP A 164 -14.04 -4.56 -19.62
N VAL A 165 -12.85 -5.17 -19.72
CA VAL A 165 -12.70 -6.56 -20.17
C VAL A 165 -12.37 -7.46 -18.99
N PRO A 166 -13.15 -8.56 -18.75
CA PRO A 166 -12.81 -9.54 -17.72
C PRO A 166 -11.45 -10.19 -17.99
N GLN A 167 -10.67 -10.44 -16.94
CA GLN A 167 -9.42 -11.21 -17.05
C GLN A 167 -9.70 -12.68 -17.36
N ASP A 168 -10.78 -13.24 -16.79
CA ASP A 168 -11.36 -14.51 -17.20
C ASP A 168 -12.64 -14.22 -18.01
N PRO A 169 -12.71 -14.60 -19.30
CA PRO A 169 -13.90 -14.40 -20.11
C PRO A 169 -15.18 -15.07 -19.56
N LYS A 170 -15.01 -16.11 -18.73
CA LYS A 170 -16.11 -16.83 -18.08
C LYS A 170 -16.59 -16.19 -16.79
N ASP A 171 -15.79 -15.28 -16.22
CA ASP A 171 -16.09 -14.61 -14.96
C ASP A 171 -16.01 -13.07 -15.10
N PRO A 172 -17.16 -12.39 -15.27
CA PRO A 172 -17.19 -10.94 -15.41
C PRO A 172 -16.74 -10.18 -14.16
N THR A 173 -16.63 -10.85 -13.00
CA THR A 173 -16.16 -10.21 -11.75
C THR A 173 -14.66 -10.01 -11.71
N THR A 174 -13.91 -10.58 -12.66
CA THR A 174 -12.45 -10.45 -12.76
C THR A 174 -11.99 -9.13 -13.38
N ARG A 175 -12.90 -8.24 -13.75
CA ARG A 175 -12.59 -6.84 -14.08
C ARG A 175 -12.15 -6.07 -12.82
N VAL A 176 -11.25 -5.10 -13.00
CA VAL A 176 -10.87 -4.22 -11.89
C VAL A 176 -11.99 -3.22 -11.61
N PRO A 177 -12.70 -3.29 -10.47
CA PRO A 177 -13.76 -2.34 -10.10
C PRO A 177 -13.14 -1.04 -9.59
N LEU A 178 -12.39 -0.33 -10.46
CA LEU A 178 -11.49 0.75 -10.10
C LEU A 178 -12.17 1.85 -9.30
N GLU A 179 -13.35 2.32 -9.73
CA GLU A 179 -14.02 3.45 -9.06
C GLU A 179 -14.44 3.11 -7.62
N ALA A 180 -14.94 1.89 -7.40
CA ALA A 180 -15.27 1.43 -6.06
C ALA A 180 -14.02 1.31 -5.17
N MET A 181 -12.92 0.81 -5.74
CA MET A 181 -11.66 0.68 -5.02
C MET A 181 -11.04 2.04 -4.71
N LYS A 182 -11.06 3.01 -5.65
CA LYS A 182 -10.59 4.39 -5.44
C LYS A 182 -11.34 5.07 -4.30
N LYS A 183 -12.67 4.93 -4.27
CA LYS A 183 -13.49 5.51 -3.19
C LYS A 183 -13.02 5.05 -1.81
N ILE A 184 -12.80 3.74 -1.64
CA ILE A 184 -12.31 3.17 -0.38
C ILE A 184 -10.89 3.66 -0.09
N TYR A 185 -10.03 3.69 -1.09
CA TYR A 185 -8.65 4.14 -0.98
C TYR A 185 -8.54 5.61 -0.56
N TYR A 186 -9.28 6.52 -1.20
CA TYR A 186 -9.26 7.94 -0.86
C TYR A 186 -9.78 8.18 0.57
N GLN A 187 -10.83 7.46 0.98
CA GLN A 187 -11.30 7.53 2.36
C GLN A 187 -10.25 7.05 3.36
N ALA A 188 -9.55 5.96 3.05
CA ALA A 188 -8.48 5.43 3.90
C ALA A 188 -7.31 6.41 4.04
N ARG A 189 -6.91 7.05 2.92
CA ARG A 189 -5.86 8.08 2.88
C ARG A 189 -6.29 9.40 3.57
N GLY A 190 -7.59 9.64 3.74
CA GLY A 190 -8.10 10.94 4.19
C GLY A 190 -8.04 12.00 3.08
N TRP A 191 -8.21 11.56 1.84
CA TRP A 191 -8.33 12.41 0.66
C TRP A 191 -9.81 12.69 0.35
N ASP A 192 -10.06 13.76 -0.37
CA ASP A 192 -11.40 14.08 -0.85
C ASP A 192 -11.80 13.20 -2.06
N PRO A 193 -13.05 13.27 -2.53
CA PRO A 193 -13.50 12.51 -3.71
C PRO A 193 -12.75 12.85 -5.01
N ASN A 194 -12.07 14.00 -5.07
CA ASN A 194 -11.22 14.38 -6.19
C ASN A 194 -9.79 13.83 -6.07
N GLY A 195 -9.52 12.99 -5.06
CA GLY A 195 -8.19 12.41 -4.83
C GLY A 195 -7.17 13.41 -4.30
N ILE A 196 -7.62 14.48 -3.64
CA ILE A 196 -6.79 15.55 -3.09
C ILE A 196 -6.67 15.34 -1.57
N PRO A 197 -5.46 15.31 -0.98
CA PRO A 197 -5.28 15.25 0.46
C PRO A 197 -6.03 16.38 1.17
N THR A 198 -6.87 16.04 2.17
CA THR A 198 -7.61 17.06 2.92
C THR A 198 -6.70 17.88 3.83
N GLU A 199 -7.08 19.10 4.14
CA GLU A 199 -6.33 19.97 5.07
C GLU A 199 -6.09 19.28 6.42
N LYS A 200 -7.10 18.54 6.91
CA LYS A 200 -6.98 17.74 8.14
C LYS A 200 -5.85 16.69 8.03
N THR A 201 -5.74 16.01 6.90
CA THR A 201 -4.67 15.03 6.64
C THR A 201 -3.32 15.72 6.57
N LEU A 202 -3.21 16.82 5.83
CA LEU A 202 -1.97 17.59 5.68
C LEU A 202 -1.45 18.11 7.02
N LYS A 203 -2.32 18.68 7.86
CA LYS A 203 -1.97 19.13 9.22
C LYS A 203 -1.55 17.96 10.13
N ARG A 204 -2.28 16.84 10.09
CA ARG A 204 -1.92 15.63 10.85
C ARG A 204 -0.53 15.11 10.49
N LEU A 205 -0.18 15.16 9.22
CA LEU A 205 1.12 14.73 8.70
C LEU A 205 2.21 15.79 8.81
N LYS A 206 1.88 17.00 9.28
CA LYS A 206 2.79 18.15 9.37
C LYS A 206 3.40 18.52 8.00
N ILE A 207 2.56 18.53 6.98
CA ILE A 207 2.88 19.01 5.63
C ILE A 207 2.48 20.49 5.50
N LEU A 208 1.42 20.90 6.23
CA LEU A 208 0.97 22.27 6.44
C LEU A 208 0.98 22.60 7.92
#